data_057af2b2bb3a1a6712b75f47c485d6bc
#
_entry.id   057af2b2bb3a1a6712b75f47c485d6bc
#
_cell.length_a   1.000
_cell.length_b   1.000
_cell.length_c   1.000
_cell.angle_alpha   90.00
_cell.angle_beta   90.00
_cell.angle_gamma   90.00
#
_symmetry.space_group_name_H-M   'P 1'
#
loop_
_entity.id
_entity.type
_entity.pdbx_description
1 polymer ?
#
loop_
_entity_poly.entity_id
_entity_poly.type
_entity_poly.pdbx_seq_one_letter_code
_entity_poly.pdbx_strand_id
1 'polypeptide(L)'
;YQGINNYLTANRNVSFFSLTTSLIASALGAWILFGPASAATWGGLGAVIGYALGTAFPMIFLISFGKKIRNEFPNGSTLIEFLRKQFSKSLFKLILLMTVFYMFVFMCAEVTAVSILINYISGTELWVTALIILISTLVYTLYGGLRASIFTDNIQMAVIIFLLLISVVYLTSFTGDQFSFSFIKEKSPHLLSSSYIPNYTAGLTFFIAVAATNLFH
;
A
#
# COMPACT_ATOMS: atom_id res chain seq x y z
N TYR A 1 -2.60 19.39 23.31
CA TYR A 1 -2.59 17.92 23.21
C TYR A 1 -3.68 17.35 24.10
N GLN A 2 -4.72 16.81 23.49
CA GLN A 2 -5.86 16.20 24.20
C GLN A 2 -5.58 14.72 24.52
N GLY A 3 -4.45 14.45 25.21
CA GLY A 3 -4.13 13.12 25.74
C GLY A 3 -3.69 12.06 24.71
N ILE A 4 -3.04 11.00 25.20
CA ILE A 4 -2.49 9.87 24.41
C ILE A 4 -3.58 9.19 23.56
N ASN A 5 -4.81 9.09 24.06
CA ASN A 5 -5.90 8.46 23.31
C ASN A 5 -6.27 9.22 22.03
N ASN A 6 -6.24 10.55 22.06
CA ASN A 6 -6.49 11.34 20.85
C ASN A 6 -5.35 11.18 19.84
N TYR A 7 -4.12 11.14 20.32
CA TYR A 7 -2.93 10.95 19.50
C TYR A 7 -2.94 9.59 18.78
N LEU A 8 -3.26 8.51 19.51
CA LEU A 8 -3.21 7.13 18.99
C LEU A 8 -4.46 6.71 18.22
N THR A 9 -5.64 7.23 18.56
CA THR A 9 -6.92 6.73 18.02
C THR A 9 -7.79 7.80 17.38
N ALA A 10 -7.30 9.04 17.28
CA ALA A 10 -8.07 10.21 16.83
C ALA A 10 -9.42 10.34 17.54
N ASN A 11 -9.50 9.92 18.83
CA ASN A 11 -10.72 9.80 19.63
C ASN A 11 -11.80 8.95 18.99
N ARG A 12 -11.45 8.09 18.01
CA ARG A 12 -12.40 7.29 17.20
C ARG A 12 -13.49 8.13 16.53
N ASN A 13 -13.20 9.40 16.27
CA ASN A 13 -14.10 10.36 15.65
C ASN A 13 -13.59 10.74 14.25
N VAL A 14 -13.51 9.73 13.38
CA VAL A 14 -13.12 9.88 11.98
C VAL A 14 -14.30 9.42 11.13
N SER A 15 -14.63 10.17 10.07
CA SER A 15 -15.71 9.78 9.17
C SER A 15 -15.36 8.51 8.41
N PHE A 16 -16.37 7.72 8.06
CA PHE A 16 -16.20 6.50 7.26
C PHE A 16 -15.46 6.78 5.96
N PHE A 17 -15.82 7.85 5.26
CA PHE A 17 -15.19 8.22 4.00
C PHE A 17 -13.70 8.56 4.20
N SER A 18 -13.37 9.39 5.19
CA SER A 18 -11.98 9.77 5.49
C SER A 18 -11.11 8.57 5.89
N LEU A 19 -11.67 7.63 6.65
CA LEU A 19 -10.97 6.41 7.02
C LEU A 19 -10.73 5.50 5.81
N THR A 20 -11.75 5.35 4.96
CA THR A 20 -11.63 4.51 3.75
C THR A 20 -10.60 5.06 2.78
N THR A 21 -10.63 6.38 2.53
CA THR A 21 -9.65 7.04 1.65
C THR A 21 -8.23 6.95 2.22
N SER A 22 -8.06 7.09 3.54
CA SER A 22 -6.76 6.91 4.20
C SER A 22 -6.24 5.47 4.05
N LEU A 23 -7.08 4.46 4.29
CA LEU A 23 -6.68 3.06 4.12
C LEU A 23 -6.28 2.74 2.67
N ILE A 24 -7.02 3.25 1.69
CA ILE A 24 -6.68 3.07 0.28
C ILE A 24 -5.37 3.80 -0.05
N ALA A 25 -5.20 5.04 0.39
CA ALA A 25 -3.98 5.81 0.16
C ALA A 25 -2.74 5.12 0.75
N SER A 26 -2.86 4.58 1.97
CA SER A 26 -1.79 3.82 2.63
C SER A 26 -1.41 2.55 1.85
N ALA A 27 -2.39 1.89 1.22
CA ALA A 27 -2.14 0.71 0.38
C ALA A 27 -1.53 1.06 -1.00
N LEU A 28 -1.76 2.29 -1.49
CA LEU A 28 -1.28 2.81 -2.77
C LEU A 28 0.02 3.61 -2.61
N GLY A 29 1.03 3.07 -1.94
CA GLY A 29 2.34 3.72 -1.80
C GLY A 29 3.13 3.85 -3.11
N ALA A 30 4.29 4.49 -3.06
CA ALA A 30 5.17 4.69 -4.23
C ALA A 30 5.65 3.37 -4.86
N TRP A 31 5.74 2.31 -4.07
CA TRP A 31 6.01 0.94 -4.51
C TRP A 31 5.11 0.49 -5.67
N ILE A 32 3.84 0.93 -5.69
CA ILE A 32 2.86 0.51 -6.72
C ILE A 32 3.22 1.00 -8.13
N LEU A 33 4.00 2.08 -8.22
CA LEU A 33 4.49 2.59 -9.50
C LEU A 33 5.49 1.64 -10.16
N PHE A 34 6.28 0.93 -9.37
CA PHE A 34 7.37 0.11 -9.86
C PHE A 34 7.04 -1.39 -9.80
N GLY A 35 6.54 -1.88 -8.69
CA GLY A 35 6.30 -3.31 -8.45
C GLY A 35 5.32 -3.93 -9.44
N PRO A 36 4.06 -3.53 -9.47
CA PRO A 36 3.06 -4.07 -10.40
C PRO A 36 3.39 -3.82 -11.87
N ALA A 37 3.95 -2.64 -12.20
CA ALA A 37 4.35 -2.32 -13.56
C ALA A 37 5.47 -3.25 -14.04
N SER A 38 6.52 -3.47 -13.23
CA SER A 38 7.58 -4.42 -13.54
C SER A 38 7.04 -5.85 -13.65
N ALA A 39 6.19 -6.27 -12.73
CA ALA A 39 5.59 -7.59 -12.75
C ALA A 39 4.75 -7.86 -14.03
N ALA A 40 4.03 -6.84 -14.50
CA ALA A 40 3.25 -6.94 -15.73
C ALA A 40 4.10 -7.24 -16.97
N THR A 41 5.37 -6.79 -17.00
CA THR A 41 6.25 -6.99 -18.17
C THR A 41 6.67 -8.46 -18.36
N TRP A 42 6.71 -9.27 -17.32
CA TRP A 42 7.10 -10.68 -17.40
C TRP A 42 5.99 -11.66 -17.02
N GLY A 43 5.09 -11.27 -16.12
CA GLY A 43 3.97 -12.09 -15.66
C GLY A 43 2.63 -11.74 -16.31
N GLY A 44 2.62 -10.75 -17.20
CA GLY A 44 1.47 -10.36 -17.99
C GLY A 44 0.23 -10.02 -17.17
N LEU A 45 -0.93 -10.32 -17.75
CA LEU A 45 -2.23 -10.06 -17.13
C LEU A 45 -2.41 -10.86 -15.81
N GLY A 46 -1.81 -12.05 -15.72
CA GLY A 46 -1.86 -12.86 -14.51
C GLY A 46 -1.24 -12.16 -13.31
N ALA A 47 -0.08 -11.54 -13.46
CA ALA A 47 0.58 -10.78 -12.40
C ALA A 47 -0.27 -9.57 -11.94
N VAL A 48 -0.87 -8.85 -12.90
CA VAL A 48 -1.74 -7.70 -12.59
C VAL A 48 -2.97 -8.11 -11.80
N ILE A 49 -3.66 -9.18 -12.25
CA ILE A 49 -4.85 -9.70 -11.57
C ILE A 49 -4.46 -10.25 -10.18
N GLY A 50 -3.38 -11.02 -10.10
CA GLY A 50 -2.89 -11.58 -8.84
C GLY A 50 -2.57 -10.49 -7.81
N TYR A 51 -1.92 -9.42 -8.24
CA TYR A 51 -1.65 -8.26 -7.40
C TYR A 51 -2.94 -7.58 -6.92
N ALA A 52 -3.86 -7.29 -7.83
CA ALA A 52 -5.13 -6.63 -7.50
C ALA A 52 -5.98 -7.46 -6.52
N LEU A 53 -6.09 -8.77 -6.74
CA LEU A 53 -6.80 -9.67 -5.83
C LEU A 53 -6.07 -9.80 -4.48
N GLY A 54 -4.73 -9.83 -4.49
CA GLY A 54 -3.91 -9.89 -3.28
C GLY A 54 -4.06 -8.64 -2.41
N THR A 55 -4.21 -7.46 -2.99
CA THR A 55 -4.48 -6.23 -2.23
C THR A 55 -5.91 -6.19 -1.68
N ALA A 56 -6.89 -6.68 -2.41
CA ALA A 56 -8.30 -6.68 -2.00
C ALA A 56 -8.60 -7.73 -0.92
N PHE A 57 -7.94 -8.88 -0.96
CA PHE A 57 -8.23 -10.03 -0.09
C PHE A 57 -8.17 -9.71 1.42
N PRO A 58 -7.13 -9.04 1.95
CA PRO A 58 -7.07 -8.68 3.37
C PRO A 58 -8.21 -7.78 3.81
N MET A 59 -8.69 -6.88 2.95
CA MET A 59 -9.82 -5.99 3.25
C MET A 59 -11.11 -6.79 3.40
N ILE A 60 -11.35 -7.79 2.54
CA ILE A 60 -12.49 -8.72 2.65
C ILE A 60 -12.40 -9.53 3.95
N PHE A 61 -11.21 -10.00 4.29
CA PHE A 61 -10.95 -10.74 5.52
C PHE A 61 -11.25 -9.87 6.76
N LEU A 62 -10.84 -8.60 6.76
CA LEU A 62 -11.09 -7.67 7.85
C LEU A 62 -12.59 -7.38 8.06
N ILE A 63 -13.43 -7.41 7.03
CA ILE A 63 -14.88 -7.25 7.17
C ILE A 63 -15.45 -8.35 8.10
N SER A 64 -14.99 -9.57 7.94
CA SER A 64 -15.48 -10.71 8.71
C SER A 64 -14.88 -10.78 10.11
N PHE A 65 -13.57 -10.57 10.23
CA PHE A 65 -12.83 -10.73 11.49
C PHE A 65 -12.76 -9.45 12.33
N GLY A 66 -12.74 -8.28 11.72
CA GLY A 66 -12.64 -7.00 12.43
C GLY A 66 -13.79 -6.78 13.41
N LYS A 67 -15.02 -7.15 13.02
CA LYS A 67 -16.18 -7.09 13.92
C LYS A 67 -16.02 -8.03 15.11
N LYS A 68 -15.53 -9.24 14.90
CA LYS A 68 -15.28 -10.22 15.97
C LYS A 68 -14.21 -9.72 16.94
N ILE A 69 -13.07 -9.27 16.44
CA ILE A 69 -11.99 -8.67 17.25
C ILE A 69 -12.53 -7.49 18.06
N ARG A 70 -13.33 -6.63 17.43
CA ARG A 70 -13.91 -5.48 18.09
C ARG A 70 -14.86 -5.83 19.23
N ASN A 71 -15.66 -6.88 19.06
CA ASN A 71 -16.59 -7.36 20.09
C ASN A 71 -15.83 -8.00 21.27
N GLU A 72 -14.78 -8.75 20.99
CA GLU A 72 -13.94 -9.37 22.05
C GLU A 72 -13.05 -8.36 22.76
N PHE A 73 -12.71 -7.24 22.09
CA PHE A 73 -11.80 -6.25 22.62
C PHE A 73 -12.30 -4.80 22.44
N PRO A 74 -13.44 -4.44 23.06
CA PRO A 74 -14.10 -3.14 22.81
C PRO A 74 -13.27 -1.94 23.26
N ASN A 75 -12.46 -2.08 24.30
CA ASN A 75 -11.64 -1.01 24.88
C ASN A 75 -10.20 -0.98 24.32
N GLY A 76 -9.83 -1.91 23.46
CA GLY A 76 -8.49 -1.96 22.88
C GLY A 76 -8.22 -0.77 21.95
N SER A 77 -7.01 -0.23 22.02
CA SER A 77 -6.59 0.92 21.22
C SER A 77 -5.80 0.50 19.98
N THR A 78 -5.13 -0.63 20.03
CA THR A 78 -4.28 -1.12 18.95
C THR A 78 -4.38 -2.63 18.76
N LEU A 79 -4.10 -3.12 17.55
CA LEU A 79 -4.01 -4.54 17.26
C LEU A 79 -2.91 -5.21 18.09
N ILE A 80 -1.81 -4.51 18.35
CA ILE A 80 -0.69 -5.00 19.15
C ILE A 80 -1.11 -5.30 20.60
N GLU A 81 -2.00 -4.47 21.16
CA GLU A 81 -2.55 -4.70 22.51
C GLU A 81 -3.42 -5.96 22.55
N PHE A 82 -4.20 -6.21 21.49
CA PHE A 82 -4.95 -7.46 21.33
C PHE A 82 -4.02 -8.66 21.26
N LEU A 83 -2.99 -8.61 20.41
CA LEU A 83 -2.00 -9.69 20.25
C LEU A 83 -1.28 -9.99 21.58
N ARG A 84 -0.95 -8.96 22.38
CA ARG A 84 -0.30 -9.12 23.68
C ARG A 84 -1.16 -9.90 24.68
N LYS A 85 -2.49 -9.77 24.60
CA LYS A 85 -3.42 -10.50 25.47
C LYS A 85 -3.64 -11.94 25.01
N GLN A 86 -3.60 -12.16 23.69
CA GLN A 86 -3.96 -13.44 23.09
C GLN A 86 -2.79 -14.43 23.06
N PHE A 87 -1.56 -13.95 22.96
CA PHE A 87 -0.38 -14.79 22.78
C PHE A 87 0.54 -14.82 23.99
N SER A 88 1.33 -15.91 24.11
CA SER A 88 2.38 -16.01 25.12
C SER A 88 3.43 -14.90 24.96
N LYS A 89 4.12 -14.54 26.06
CA LYS A 89 5.13 -13.47 26.05
C LYS A 89 6.23 -13.68 24.99
N SER A 90 6.66 -14.92 24.78
CA SER A 90 7.71 -15.24 23.79
C SER A 90 7.21 -15.07 22.38
N LEU A 91 6.01 -15.59 22.07
CA LEU A 91 5.40 -15.48 20.75
C LEU A 91 5.05 -14.02 20.44
N PHE A 92 4.54 -13.27 21.40
CA PHE A 92 4.29 -11.85 21.26
C PHE A 92 5.54 -11.05 20.90
N LYS A 93 6.68 -11.32 21.59
CA LYS A 93 7.96 -10.66 21.27
C LYS A 93 8.43 -10.97 19.86
N LEU A 94 8.28 -12.21 19.43
CA LEU A 94 8.63 -12.62 18.06
C LEU A 94 7.78 -11.88 17.02
N ILE A 95 6.45 -11.88 17.20
CA ILE A 95 5.51 -11.16 16.32
C ILE A 95 5.86 -9.68 16.27
N LEU A 96 6.10 -9.06 17.42
CA LEU A 96 6.46 -7.64 17.49
C LEU A 96 7.76 -7.34 16.73
N LEU A 97 8.79 -8.16 16.92
CA LEU A 97 10.07 -8.01 16.21
C LEU A 97 9.88 -8.14 14.70
N MET A 98 9.12 -9.14 14.25
CA MET A 98 8.84 -9.34 12.81
C MET A 98 8.04 -8.17 12.23
N THR A 99 7.04 -7.67 12.97
CA THR A 99 6.25 -6.51 12.53
C THR A 99 7.10 -5.26 12.39
N VAL A 100 7.94 -4.96 13.40
CA VAL A 100 8.84 -3.79 13.34
C VAL A 100 9.83 -3.92 12.18
N PHE A 101 10.41 -5.09 11.98
CA PHE A 101 11.33 -5.34 10.88
C PHE A 101 10.64 -5.20 9.51
N TYR A 102 9.44 -5.76 9.37
CA TYR A 102 8.63 -5.61 8.16
C TYR A 102 8.33 -4.13 7.85
N MET A 103 7.84 -3.37 8.83
CA MET A 103 7.55 -1.95 8.67
C MET A 103 8.80 -1.14 8.32
N PHE A 104 9.96 -1.48 8.88
CA PHE A 104 11.22 -0.85 8.53
C PHE A 104 11.60 -1.10 7.07
N VAL A 105 11.52 -2.36 6.61
CA VAL A 105 11.82 -2.72 5.21
C VAL A 105 10.85 -2.02 4.26
N PHE A 106 9.56 -1.98 4.60
CA PHE A 106 8.55 -1.31 3.80
C PHE A 106 8.81 0.20 3.70
N MET A 107 9.14 0.86 4.81
CA MET A 107 9.53 2.27 4.83
C MET A 107 10.76 2.53 3.95
N CYS A 108 11.78 1.67 4.02
CA CYS A 108 12.97 1.80 3.16
C CYS A 108 12.59 1.68 1.68
N ALA A 109 11.72 0.74 1.31
CA ALA A 109 11.26 0.55 -0.07
C ALA A 109 10.52 1.79 -0.59
N GLU A 110 9.59 2.34 0.20
CA GLU A 110 8.82 3.54 -0.16
C GLU A 110 9.70 4.78 -0.32
N VAL A 111 10.58 5.04 0.64
CA VAL A 111 11.51 6.19 0.58
C VAL A 111 12.46 6.05 -0.62
N THR A 112 12.94 4.84 -0.89
CA THR A 112 13.81 4.57 -2.05
C THR A 112 13.07 4.80 -3.36
N ALA A 113 11.83 4.31 -3.48
CA ALA A 113 11.03 4.48 -4.68
C ALA A 113 10.79 5.96 -5.01
N VAL A 114 10.39 6.76 -4.03
CA VAL A 114 10.22 8.22 -4.22
C VAL A 114 11.55 8.90 -4.54
N SER A 115 12.64 8.51 -3.87
CA SER A 115 13.96 9.10 -4.12
C SER A 115 14.45 8.83 -5.54
N ILE A 116 14.24 7.62 -6.06
CA ILE A 116 14.58 7.27 -7.46
C ILE A 116 13.75 8.12 -8.43
N LEU A 117 12.46 8.28 -8.18
CA LEU A 117 11.59 9.09 -9.03
C LEU A 117 12.05 10.56 -9.07
N ILE A 118 12.34 11.15 -7.92
CA ILE A 118 12.81 12.54 -7.82
C ILE A 118 14.19 12.71 -8.46
N ASN A 119 15.09 11.75 -8.25
CA ASN A 119 16.40 11.76 -8.91
C ASN A 119 16.25 11.75 -10.43
N TYR A 120 15.36 10.90 -10.97
CA TYR A 120 15.10 10.81 -12.41
C TYR A 120 14.57 12.13 -13.00
N ILE A 121 13.72 12.85 -12.27
CA ILE A 121 13.10 14.10 -12.75
C ILE A 121 14.01 15.32 -12.57
N SER A 122 14.70 15.42 -11.41
CA SER A 122 15.42 16.64 -11.00
C SER A 122 16.94 16.48 -10.92
N GLY A 123 17.46 15.25 -10.99
CA GLY A 123 18.87 14.97 -10.76
C GLY A 123 19.30 15.05 -9.27
N THR A 124 18.36 15.28 -8.35
CA THR A 124 18.66 15.38 -6.91
C THR A 124 19.19 14.05 -6.38
N GLU A 125 20.24 14.10 -5.56
CA GLU A 125 20.81 12.90 -4.97
C GLU A 125 19.80 12.15 -4.09
N LEU A 126 19.83 10.81 -4.15
CA LEU A 126 18.87 9.93 -3.47
C LEU A 126 18.78 10.18 -1.97
N TRP A 127 19.94 10.34 -1.31
CA TRP A 127 19.99 10.53 0.14
C TRP A 127 19.41 11.89 0.58
N VAL A 128 19.51 12.92 -0.24
CA VAL A 128 18.91 14.25 0.05
C VAL A 128 17.39 14.13 0.08
N THR A 129 16.82 13.53 -0.95
CA THR A 129 15.37 13.28 -1.01
C THR A 129 14.92 12.39 0.15
N ALA A 130 15.66 11.33 0.44
CA ALA A 130 15.34 10.42 1.54
C ALA A 130 15.32 11.15 2.89
N LEU A 131 16.30 12.00 3.17
CA LEU A 131 16.33 12.79 4.40
C LEU A 131 15.15 13.76 4.50
N ILE A 132 14.82 14.45 3.42
CA ILE A 132 13.69 15.38 3.40
C ILE A 132 12.37 14.64 3.72
N ILE A 133 12.14 13.47 3.09
CA ILE A 133 10.96 12.64 3.33
C ILE A 133 10.92 12.19 4.79
N LEU A 134 12.00 11.60 5.29
CA LEU A 134 12.05 11.06 6.64
C LEU A 134 11.85 12.15 7.70
N ILE A 135 12.53 13.29 7.57
CA ILE A 135 12.40 14.39 8.53
C ILE A 135 10.98 14.98 8.49
N SER A 136 10.44 15.24 7.30
CA SER A 136 9.09 15.81 7.18
C SER A 136 8.04 14.86 7.73
N THR A 137 8.13 13.55 7.43
CA THR A 137 7.23 12.54 7.96
C THR A 137 7.33 12.43 9.48
N LEU A 138 8.54 12.42 10.01
CA LEU A 138 8.76 12.38 11.46
C LEU A 138 8.13 13.59 12.16
N VAL A 139 8.35 14.79 11.62
CA VAL A 139 7.82 16.03 12.21
C VAL A 139 6.30 16.00 12.25
N TYR A 140 5.61 15.79 11.13
CA TYR A 140 4.15 15.85 11.15
C TYR A 140 3.52 14.72 11.96
N THR A 141 4.14 13.53 11.96
CA THR A 141 3.66 12.39 12.75
C THR A 141 3.82 12.61 14.25
N LEU A 142 4.97 13.12 14.68
CA LEU A 142 5.21 13.42 16.10
C LEU A 142 4.24 14.47 16.64
N TYR A 143 3.94 15.50 15.84
CA TYR A 143 3.05 16.58 16.28
C TYR A 143 1.56 16.26 16.15
N GLY A 144 1.18 15.53 15.10
CA GLY A 144 -0.25 15.37 14.78
C GLY A 144 -0.83 13.99 15.05
N GLY A 145 0.01 12.96 15.25
CA GLY A 145 -0.42 11.58 15.48
C GLY A 145 -1.28 11.02 14.34
N LEU A 146 -2.17 10.07 14.69
CA LEU A 146 -3.05 9.40 13.73
C LEU A 146 -3.94 10.36 12.93
N ARG A 147 -4.39 11.47 13.55
CA ARG A 147 -5.27 12.44 12.89
C ARG A 147 -4.55 13.18 11.75
N ALA A 148 -3.27 13.54 11.95
CA ALA A 148 -2.47 14.16 10.90
C ALA A 148 -2.16 13.17 9.78
N SER A 149 -1.87 11.91 10.11
CA SER A 149 -1.66 10.86 9.12
C SER A 149 -2.89 10.69 8.22
N ILE A 150 -4.08 10.50 8.81
CA ILE A 150 -5.33 10.39 8.05
C ILE A 150 -5.59 11.63 7.16
N PHE A 151 -5.28 12.82 7.65
CA PHE A 151 -5.44 14.04 6.87
C PHE A 151 -4.50 14.10 5.66
N THR A 152 -3.22 13.76 5.84
CA THR A 152 -2.26 13.69 4.73
C THR A 152 -2.62 12.61 3.72
N ASP A 153 -3.08 11.44 4.17
CA ASP A 153 -3.53 10.34 3.31
C ASP A 153 -4.72 10.77 2.44
N ASN A 154 -5.67 11.52 3.00
CA ASN A 154 -6.81 12.02 2.23
C ASN A 154 -6.39 12.99 1.13
N ILE A 155 -5.40 13.85 1.39
CA ILE A 155 -4.83 14.74 0.36
C ILE A 155 -4.11 13.89 -0.70
N GLN A 156 -3.29 12.93 -0.28
CA GLN A 156 -2.59 12.02 -1.19
C GLN A 156 -3.58 11.27 -2.08
N MET A 157 -4.68 10.75 -1.53
CA MET A 157 -5.70 10.05 -2.31
C MET A 157 -6.33 10.94 -3.37
N ALA A 158 -6.63 12.21 -3.05
CA ALA A 158 -7.15 13.15 -4.03
C ALA A 158 -6.16 13.40 -5.18
N VAL A 159 -4.86 13.54 -4.85
CA VAL A 159 -3.79 13.70 -5.86
C VAL A 159 -3.63 12.43 -6.69
N ILE A 160 -3.66 11.24 -6.07
CA ILE A 160 -3.57 9.96 -6.79
C ILE A 160 -4.71 9.82 -7.80
N ILE A 161 -5.95 10.07 -7.40
CA ILE A 161 -7.11 10.00 -8.30
C ILE A 161 -6.95 10.99 -9.46
N PHE A 162 -6.55 12.23 -9.17
CA PHE A 162 -6.34 13.25 -10.20
C PHE A 162 -5.27 12.83 -11.22
N LEU A 163 -4.13 12.32 -10.74
CA LEU A 163 -3.05 11.85 -11.62
C LEU A 163 -3.46 10.61 -12.43
N LEU A 164 -4.22 9.69 -11.84
CA LEU A 164 -4.75 8.53 -12.57
C LEU A 164 -5.71 8.97 -13.70
N LEU A 165 -6.61 9.91 -13.43
CA LEU A 165 -7.51 10.45 -14.46
C LEU A 165 -6.73 11.14 -15.59
N ILE A 166 -5.75 11.96 -15.28
CA ILE A 166 -4.87 12.57 -16.29
C ILE A 166 -4.15 11.50 -17.09
N SER A 167 -3.60 10.47 -16.44
CA SER A 167 -2.90 9.39 -17.13
C SER A 167 -3.81 8.63 -18.08
N VAL A 168 -5.05 8.33 -17.69
CA VAL A 168 -6.04 7.68 -18.56
C VAL A 168 -6.37 8.57 -19.75
N VAL A 169 -6.66 9.85 -19.54
CA VAL A 169 -6.94 10.81 -20.60
C VAL A 169 -5.75 10.93 -21.56
N TYR A 170 -4.54 11.04 -21.03
CA TYR A 170 -3.32 11.11 -21.84
C TYR A 170 -3.14 9.87 -22.71
N LEU A 171 -3.24 8.68 -22.09
CA LEU A 171 -3.07 7.41 -22.80
C LEU A 171 -4.12 7.22 -23.91
N THR A 172 -5.37 7.60 -23.65
CA THR A 172 -6.45 7.43 -24.64
C THR A 172 -6.44 8.49 -25.76
N SER A 173 -5.98 9.71 -25.45
CA SER A 173 -6.09 10.84 -26.39
C SER A 173 -4.81 11.10 -27.19
N PHE A 174 -3.63 10.83 -26.62
CA PHE A 174 -2.36 11.29 -27.20
C PHE A 174 -1.42 10.16 -27.66
N THR A 175 -1.62 8.92 -27.22
CA THR A 175 -0.69 7.83 -27.54
C THR A 175 -1.21 6.89 -28.64
N GLY A 176 -2.46 7.09 -29.12
CA GLY A 176 -3.06 6.30 -30.18
C GLY A 176 -3.00 4.79 -29.91
N ASP A 177 -2.77 3.99 -30.96
CA ASP A 177 -2.77 2.53 -30.86
C ASP A 177 -1.56 1.94 -30.12
N GLN A 178 -0.52 2.71 -29.83
CA GLN A 178 0.72 2.22 -29.21
C GLN A 178 0.54 1.68 -27.78
N PHE A 179 -0.52 2.12 -27.08
CA PHE A 179 -0.87 1.65 -25.73
C PHE A 179 -2.17 0.84 -25.69
N SER A 180 -2.63 0.39 -26.85
CA SER A 180 -3.84 -0.43 -26.95
C SER A 180 -3.54 -1.91 -26.65
N PHE A 181 -4.57 -2.64 -26.23
CA PHE A 181 -4.48 -4.10 -26.11
C PHE A 181 -4.09 -4.79 -27.41
N SER A 182 -4.44 -4.20 -28.57
CA SER A 182 -4.04 -4.68 -29.90
C SER A 182 -2.52 -4.65 -30.07
N PHE A 183 -1.87 -3.57 -29.66
CA PHE A 183 -0.40 -3.46 -29.72
C PHE A 183 0.30 -4.51 -28.82
N ILE A 184 -0.18 -4.70 -27.58
CA ILE A 184 0.36 -5.73 -26.69
C ILE A 184 0.15 -7.13 -27.28
N LYS A 185 -1.03 -7.39 -27.87
CA LYS A 185 -1.36 -8.65 -28.50
C LYS A 185 -0.47 -8.94 -29.70
N GLU A 186 -0.06 -7.91 -30.44
CA GLU A 186 0.85 -8.04 -31.58
C GLU A 186 2.30 -8.24 -31.13
N LYS A 187 2.79 -7.41 -30.19
CA LYS A 187 4.20 -7.43 -29.77
C LYS A 187 4.53 -8.52 -28.75
N SER A 188 3.60 -8.85 -27.86
CA SER A 188 3.82 -9.80 -26.77
C SER A 188 2.54 -10.62 -26.49
N PRO A 189 2.05 -11.42 -27.43
CA PRO A 189 0.78 -12.12 -27.32
C PRO A 189 0.73 -13.08 -26.13
N HIS A 190 1.86 -13.62 -25.70
CA HIS A 190 1.96 -14.53 -24.57
C HIS A 190 1.56 -13.86 -23.24
N LEU A 191 1.79 -12.56 -23.07
CA LEU A 191 1.44 -11.84 -21.82
C LEU A 191 -0.09 -11.73 -21.61
N LEU A 192 -0.87 -11.81 -22.68
CA LEU A 192 -2.34 -11.80 -22.65
C LEU A 192 -2.96 -13.19 -22.78
N SER A 193 -2.14 -14.22 -23.02
CA SER A 193 -2.62 -15.59 -23.31
C SER A 193 -3.02 -16.31 -22.04
N SER A 194 -4.23 -16.87 -22.04
CA SER A 194 -4.69 -17.78 -20.99
C SER A 194 -3.97 -19.14 -21.00
N SER A 195 -3.27 -19.49 -22.08
CA SER A 195 -2.51 -20.74 -22.21
C SER A 195 -1.06 -20.61 -21.76
N TYR A 196 -0.61 -19.41 -21.41
CA TYR A 196 0.78 -19.19 -20.98
C TYR A 196 0.94 -19.44 -19.48
N ILE A 197 1.53 -20.59 -19.13
CA ILE A 197 1.70 -21.04 -17.73
C ILE A 197 2.34 -19.98 -16.81
N PRO A 198 3.38 -19.22 -17.22
CA PRO A 198 3.96 -18.19 -16.37
C PRO A 198 2.95 -17.11 -15.89
N ASN A 199 1.89 -16.83 -16.64
CA ASN A 199 0.84 -15.90 -16.19
C ASN A 199 0.12 -16.42 -14.94
N TYR A 200 -0.16 -17.71 -14.86
CA TYR A 200 -0.81 -18.32 -13.68
C TYR A 200 0.13 -18.40 -12.49
N THR A 201 1.38 -18.81 -12.70
CA THR A 201 2.36 -18.85 -11.62
C THR A 201 2.67 -17.47 -11.07
N ALA A 202 2.85 -16.47 -11.94
CA ALA A 202 3.00 -15.07 -11.53
C ALA A 202 1.76 -14.58 -10.79
N GLY A 203 0.55 -14.84 -11.30
CA GLY A 203 -0.70 -14.44 -10.67
C GLY A 203 -0.85 -15.03 -9.28
N LEU A 204 -0.60 -16.32 -9.11
CA LEU A 204 -0.68 -16.99 -7.81
C LEU A 204 0.39 -16.48 -6.84
N THR A 205 1.63 -16.32 -7.32
CA THR A 205 2.73 -15.81 -6.51
C THR A 205 2.44 -14.40 -6.00
N PHE A 206 1.98 -13.50 -6.88
CA PHE A 206 1.61 -12.14 -6.50
C PHE A 206 0.41 -12.12 -5.58
N PHE A 207 -0.62 -12.92 -5.84
CA PHE A 207 -1.75 -13.04 -4.94
C PHE A 207 -1.32 -13.42 -3.53
N ILE A 208 -0.55 -14.49 -3.37
CA ILE A 208 -0.12 -14.97 -2.06
C ILE A 208 0.81 -13.96 -1.38
N ALA A 209 1.82 -13.46 -2.08
CA ALA A 209 2.79 -12.53 -1.51
C ALA A 209 2.13 -11.23 -1.06
N VAL A 210 1.30 -10.62 -1.92
CA VAL A 210 0.64 -9.34 -1.64
C VAL A 210 -0.46 -9.50 -0.58
N ALA A 211 -1.24 -10.59 -0.62
CA ALA A 211 -2.23 -10.85 0.42
C ALA A 211 -1.57 -11.07 1.79
N ALA A 212 -0.47 -11.84 1.84
CA ALA A 212 0.26 -12.05 3.08
C ALA A 212 0.84 -10.75 3.64
N THR A 213 1.49 -9.93 2.82
CA THR A 213 2.06 -8.66 3.27
C THR A 213 0.98 -7.69 3.77
N ASN A 214 -0.14 -7.56 3.07
CA ASN A 214 -1.23 -6.66 3.47
C ASN A 214 -2.06 -7.16 4.67
N LEU A 215 -1.99 -8.44 5.03
CA LEU A 215 -2.60 -8.94 6.27
C LEU A 215 -1.85 -8.47 7.53
N PHE A 216 -0.57 -8.13 7.38
CA PHE A 216 0.29 -7.65 8.47
C PHE A 216 0.42 -6.11 8.49
N HIS A 217 -0.16 -5.42 7.53
CA HIS A 217 -0.15 -3.97 7.41
C HIS A 217 -1.40 -3.36 8.06
#